data_f168f882c900037ffde5742af57d1558
#
_entry.id   f168f882c900037ffde5742af57d1558
#
_cell.length_a   1.000
_cell.length_b   1.000
_cell.length_c   1.000
_cell.angle_alpha   90.00
_cell.angle_beta   90.00
_cell.angle_gamma   90.00
#
_symmetry.space_group_name_H-M   'P 1'
#
loop_
_entity.id
_entity.type
_entity.pdbx_description
1 polymer ?
#
loop_
_entity_poly.entity_id
_entity_poly.type
_entity_poly.pdbx_seq_one_letter_code
_entity_poly.pdbx_strand_id
1 'polypeptide(L)'
;FERIFNKGVVLDFLTKDFINDPYKTYNSMRAHKPILFSQTTQLHWVTKMEFAQEMLRDKRFSVDDRKYPIAEKRRKEFKKAGREIMLEQFENPSMLKLDPPDHSRIRKLVQYGFTNRYITSLEPEIKRVVDGCLDKIHNQESFDLIEDLAKPLPAIVIAKMMGLPDEDLDQFQNWSEDLLVGVGGIGTSKEDIKRSGDAYEALIRYFEKIIIARKDSPGDDFIGKLIQAEEEGDKLNIKEMY
;
A
#
# COMPACT_ATOMS: atom_id res chain seq x y z
N PHE A 1 4.46 15.12 -24.14
CA PHE A 1 5.48 15.60 -23.21
C PHE A 1 5.18 17.04 -22.84
N GLU A 2 4.89 17.28 -21.56
CA GLU A 2 4.66 18.63 -21.07
C GLU A 2 6.00 19.33 -20.85
N ARG A 3 6.23 20.45 -21.54
CA ARG A 3 7.32 21.36 -21.23
C ARG A 3 6.71 22.60 -20.61
N ILE A 4 6.77 22.70 -19.30
CA ILE A 4 6.33 23.90 -18.59
C ILE A 4 7.53 24.77 -18.34
N PHE A 5 7.66 25.85 -19.11
CA PHE A 5 8.65 26.88 -18.87
C PHE A 5 8.08 27.89 -17.88
N ASN A 6 8.46 27.78 -16.63
CA ASN A 6 8.16 28.84 -15.65
C ASN A 6 9.43 29.09 -14.82
N LYS A 7 10.09 30.20 -15.05
CA LYS A 7 11.36 30.57 -14.41
C LYS A 7 12.49 29.54 -14.59
N GLY A 8 12.60 28.95 -15.78
CA GLY A 8 13.69 28.02 -16.12
C GLY A 8 13.50 26.56 -15.65
N VAL A 9 12.36 26.23 -15.03
CA VAL A 9 12.06 24.85 -14.65
C VAL A 9 11.39 24.12 -15.80
N VAL A 10 12.01 23.04 -16.28
CA VAL A 10 11.44 22.14 -17.28
C VAL A 10 11.01 20.86 -16.57
N LEU A 11 9.73 20.58 -16.58
CA LEU A 11 9.18 19.34 -16.00
C LEU A 11 8.90 18.34 -17.12
N ASP A 12 9.64 17.25 -17.10
CA ASP A 12 9.41 16.12 -18.00
C ASP A 12 9.63 14.82 -17.20
N PHE A 13 8.60 14.41 -16.47
CA PHE A 13 8.62 13.27 -15.55
C PHE A 13 8.72 11.91 -16.24
N LEU A 14 8.60 11.86 -17.56
CA LEU A 14 8.60 10.60 -18.34
C LEU A 14 9.89 10.42 -19.16
N THR A 15 10.85 11.33 -19.04
CA THR A 15 12.13 11.17 -19.75
C THR A 15 13.06 10.22 -19.02
N LYS A 16 13.93 9.57 -19.80
CA LYS A 16 15.03 8.76 -19.24
C LYS A 16 15.94 9.57 -18.32
N ASP A 17 16.18 10.83 -18.64
CA ASP A 17 17.01 11.73 -17.82
C ASP A 17 16.40 11.97 -16.45
N PHE A 18 15.06 12.19 -16.38
CA PHE A 18 14.38 12.33 -15.11
C PHE A 18 14.37 11.00 -14.31
N ILE A 19 14.12 9.87 -14.97
CA ILE A 19 14.12 8.56 -14.31
C ILE A 19 15.49 8.22 -13.73
N ASN A 20 16.56 8.55 -14.45
CA ASN A 20 17.92 8.28 -14.00
C ASN A 20 18.41 9.25 -12.92
N ASP A 21 18.02 10.52 -12.98
CA ASP A 21 18.35 11.56 -11.98
C ASP A 21 17.19 12.53 -11.76
N PRO A 22 16.19 12.18 -10.93
CA PRO A 22 15.07 13.05 -10.63
C PRO A 22 15.47 14.26 -9.76
N TYR A 23 16.59 14.17 -9.06
CA TYR A 23 17.02 15.20 -8.09
C TYR A 23 17.36 16.52 -8.74
N LYS A 24 17.90 16.52 -9.96
CA LYS A 24 18.15 17.73 -10.74
C LYS A 24 16.87 18.54 -10.94
N THR A 25 15.80 17.87 -11.32
CA THR A 25 14.47 18.50 -11.50
C THR A 25 13.89 18.95 -10.17
N TYR A 26 13.93 18.11 -9.15
CA TYR A 26 13.44 18.48 -7.82
C TYR A 26 14.21 19.65 -7.20
N ASN A 27 15.53 19.74 -7.37
CA ASN A 27 16.33 20.87 -6.92
C ASN A 27 15.90 22.18 -7.60
N SER A 28 15.70 22.12 -8.92
CA SER A 28 15.20 23.27 -9.67
C SER A 28 13.78 23.70 -9.23
N MET A 29 12.89 22.74 -9.00
CA MET A 29 11.55 23.05 -8.46
C MET A 29 11.63 23.69 -7.08
N ARG A 30 12.42 23.15 -6.16
CA ARG A 30 12.59 23.71 -4.81
C ARG A 30 13.07 25.16 -4.84
N ALA A 31 13.98 25.46 -5.76
CA ALA A 31 14.56 26.81 -5.86
C ALA A 31 13.59 27.84 -6.47
N HIS A 32 12.76 27.43 -7.44
CA HIS A 32 11.99 28.39 -8.26
C HIS A 32 10.48 28.33 -7.99
N LYS A 33 9.92 27.11 -7.83
CA LYS A 33 8.48 26.90 -7.67
C LYS A 33 8.22 25.62 -6.87
N PRO A 34 8.36 25.65 -5.54
CA PRO A 34 8.30 24.45 -4.69
C PRO A 34 6.92 23.77 -4.65
N ILE A 35 5.87 24.46 -5.08
CA ILE A 35 4.55 23.89 -5.35
C ILE A 35 4.23 24.19 -6.81
N LEU A 36 4.01 23.15 -7.62
CA LEU A 36 3.75 23.26 -9.04
C LEU A 36 2.60 22.35 -9.46
N PHE A 37 1.64 22.92 -10.20
CA PHE A 37 0.61 22.12 -10.87
C PHE A 37 1.14 21.59 -12.22
N SER A 38 1.07 20.28 -12.42
CA SER A 38 1.38 19.64 -13.70
C SER A 38 0.11 19.37 -14.50
N GLN A 39 0.04 19.89 -15.72
CA GLN A 39 -1.08 19.65 -16.62
C GLN A 39 -1.10 18.21 -17.15
N THR A 40 0.08 17.59 -17.30
CA THR A 40 0.19 16.20 -17.76
C THR A 40 -0.37 15.23 -16.72
N THR A 41 0.01 15.39 -15.45
CA THR A 41 -0.43 14.49 -14.38
C THR A 41 -1.71 14.95 -13.69
N GLN A 42 -2.16 16.20 -13.94
CA GLN A 42 -3.26 16.86 -13.23
C GLN A 42 -3.08 16.88 -11.71
N LEU A 43 -1.81 16.90 -11.26
CA LEU A 43 -1.43 16.88 -9.86
C LEU A 43 -0.61 18.11 -9.48
N HIS A 44 -0.69 18.49 -8.21
CA HIS A 44 0.23 19.43 -7.59
C HIS A 44 1.44 18.67 -7.04
N TRP A 45 2.63 19.06 -7.48
CA TRP A 45 3.90 18.52 -7.00
C TRP A 45 4.44 19.43 -5.91
N VAL A 46 4.73 18.86 -4.75
CA VAL A 46 5.26 19.58 -3.59
C VAL A 46 6.64 19.06 -3.30
N THR A 47 7.66 19.93 -3.38
CA THR A 47 9.07 19.50 -3.31
C THR A 47 9.82 20.00 -2.08
N LYS A 48 9.23 20.90 -1.27
CA LYS A 48 9.80 21.30 0.03
C LYS A 48 9.17 20.49 1.15
N MET A 49 10.03 19.98 2.04
CA MET A 49 9.62 19.17 3.19
C MET A 49 8.64 19.94 4.11
N GLU A 50 8.90 21.20 4.38
CA GLU A 50 8.06 22.05 5.22
C GLU A 50 6.61 22.12 4.70
N PHE A 51 6.43 22.32 3.38
CA PHE A 51 5.10 22.37 2.77
C PHE A 51 4.43 20.99 2.74
N ALA A 52 5.20 19.93 2.48
CA ALA A 52 4.69 18.57 2.53
C ALA A 52 4.20 18.21 3.95
N GLN A 53 4.96 18.54 4.98
CA GLN A 53 4.57 18.32 6.37
C GLN A 53 3.34 19.13 6.78
N GLU A 54 3.25 20.41 6.34
CA GLU A 54 2.08 21.23 6.56
C GLU A 54 0.83 20.61 5.94
N MET A 55 0.91 20.23 4.65
CA MET A 55 -0.20 19.59 3.93
C MET A 55 -0.66 18.29 4.60
N LEU A 56 0.27 17.43 5.02
CA LEU A 56 -0.06 16.16 5.65
C LEU A 56 -0.75 16.31 7.02
N ARG A 57 -0.63 17.46 7.67
CA ARG A 57 -1.26 17.78 8.95
C ARG A 57 -2.53 18.62 8.83
N ASP A 58 -2.74 19.24 7.69
CA ASP A 58 -3.85 20.14 7.47
C ASP A 58 -5.13 19.38 7.14
N LYS A 59 -6.12 19.46 8.02
CA LYS A 59 -7.42 18.78 7.90
C LYS A 59 -8.26 19.23 6.70
N ARG A 60 -7.86 20.25 5.96
CA ARG A 60 -8.50 20.67 4.70
C ARG A 60 -8.16 19.75 3.55
N PHE A 61 -7.06 18.99 3.64
CA PHE A 61 -6.72 17.95 2.67
C PHE A 61 -7.37 16.63 3.06
N SER A 62 -7.89 15.93 2.06
CA SER A 62 -8.55 14.64 2.21
C SER A 62 -7.77 13.56 1.46
N VAL A 63 -7.72 12.35 2.02
CA VAL A 63 -7.18 11.15 1.36
C VAL A 63 -8.30 10.26 0.79
N ASP A 64 -9.56 10.64 1.02
CA ASP A 64 -10.72 9.88 0.58
C ASP A 64 -11.00 10.06 -0.91
N ASP A 65 -10.68 9.05 -1.70
CA ASP A 65 -10.85 9.04 -3.16
C ASP A 65 -12.31 9.29 -3.59
N ARG A 66 -13.29 9.01 -2.72
CA ARG A 66 -14.72 9.26 -2.99
C ARG A 66 -15.06 10.74 -3.08
N LYS A 67 -14.23 11.60 -2.50
CA LYS A 67 -14.36 13.06 -2.52
C LYS A 67 -13.73 13.72 -3.76
N TYR A 68 -12.98 12.95 -4.56
CA TYR A 68 -12.34 13.49 -5.75
C TYR A 68 -13.35 13.71 -6.88
N PRO A 69 -13.14 14.74 -7.74
CA PRO A 69 -14.03 15.03 -8.88
C PRO A 69 -14.20 13.85 -9.85
N ILE A 70 -13.23 12.91 -9.88
CA ILE A 70 -13.29 11.74 -10.75
C ILE A 70 -13.97 10.51 -10.12
N ALA A 71 -14.50 10.62 -8.89
CA ALA A 71 -15.11 9.52 -8.17
C ALA A 71 -16.24 8.83 -8.98
N GLU A 72 -17.16 9.60 -9.53
CA GLU A 72 -18.24 9.08 -10.35
C GLU A 72 -17.74 8.37 -11.63
N LYS A 73 -16.69 8.88 -12.27
CA LYS A 73 -16.06 8.22 -13.41
C LYS A 73 -15.48 6.88 -13.01
N ARG A 74 -14.75 6.80 -11.88
CA ARG A 74 -14.20 5.53 -11.33
C ARG A 74 -15.30 4.50 -11.04
N ARG A 75 -16.39 4.90 -10.38
CA ARG A 75 -17.54 4.02 -10.14
C ARG A 75 -18.08 3.40 -11.42
N LYS A 76 -18.27 4.22 -12.44
CA LYS A 76 -18.75 3.77 -13.76
C LYS A 76 -17.76 2.83 -14.44
N GLU A 77 -16.47 3.09 -14.33
CA GLU A 77 -15.41 2.25 -14.89
C GLU A 77 -15.37 0.88 -14.22
N PHE A 78 -15.42 0.81 -12.89
CA PHE A 78 -15.48 -0.47 -12.15
C PHE A 78 -16.73 -1.28 -12.51
N LYS A 79 -17.90 -0.65 -12.53
CA LYS A 79 -19.15 -1.30 -12.95
C LYS A 79 -19.07 -1.84 -14.37
N LYS A 80 -18.57 -1.03 -15.32
CA LYS A 80 -18.43 -1.43 -16.73
C LYS A 80 -17.45 -2.59 -16.90
N ALA A 81 -16.42 -2.64 -16.10
CA ALA A 81 -15.39 -3.67 -16.14
C ALA A 81 -15.78 -4.96 -15.36
N GLY A 82 -16.96 -4.99 -14.69
CA GLY A 82 -17.35 -6.12 -13.84
C GLY A 82 -16.46 -6.29 -12.60
N ARG A 83 -15.83 -5.22 -12.13
CA ARG A 83 -14.92 -5.20 -10.99
C ARG A 83 -15.69 -4.90 -9.70
N GLU A 84 -16.54 -5.83 -9.29
CA GLU A 84 -17.45 -5.64 -8.13
C GLU A 84 -16.67 -5.45 -6.82
N ILE A 85 -15.60 -6.24 -6.59
CA ILE A 85 -14.77 -6.09 -5.39
C ILE A 85 -14.07 -4.72 -5.37
N MET A 86 -13.53 -4.28 -6.50
CA MET A 86 -12.90 -2.96 -6.59
C MET A 86 -13.90 -1.84 -6.33
N LEU A 87 -15.14 -2.00 -6.82
CA LEU A 87 -16.21 -1.04 -6.53
C LEU A 87 -16.58 -1.07 -5.04
N GLU A 88 -16.71 -2.25 -4.44
CA GLU A 88 -17.01 -2.40 -3.03
C GLU A 88 -15.91 -1.76 -2.15
N GLN A 89 -14.65 -2.00 -2.47
CA GLN A 89 -13.51 -1.38 -1.76
C GLN A 89 -13.44 0.13 -1.99
N PHE A 90 -13.83 0.61 -3.16
CA PHE A 90 -13.93 2.05 -3.39
C PHE A 90 -15.01 2.70 -2.52
N GLU A 91 -16.13 2.03 -2.30
CA GLU A 91 -17.21 2.53 -1.42
C GLU A 91 -16.92 2.32 0.08
N ASN A 92 -16.15 1.29 0.42
CA ASN A 92 -15.69 0.98 1.78
C ASN A 92 -14.16 0.98 1.83
N PRO A 93 -13.51 2.15 1.75
CA PRO A 93 -12.08 2.22 1.59
C PRO A 93 -11.33 1.78 2.85
N SER A 94 -10.13 1.24 2.65
CA SER A 94 -9.22 0.91 3.73
C SER A 94 -8.85 2.13 4.57
N MET A 95 -8.32 1.91 5.76
CA MET A 95 -7.87 2.96 6.69
C MET A 95 -6.97 4.01 6.01
N LEU A 96 -6.16 3.62 5.01
CA LEU A 96 -5.26 4.54 4.29
C LEU A 96 -6.01 5.58 3.43
N LYS A 97 -7.27 5.33 3.13
CA LYS A 97 -8.13 6.17 2.27
C LYS A 97 -9.33 6.76 3.02
N LEU A 98 -9.23 6.83 4.33
CA LEU A 98 -10.25 7.41 5.19
C LEU A 98 -9.75 8.69 5.87
N ASP A 99 -10.65 9.64 6.03
CA ASP A 99 -10.44 10.81 6.85
C ASP A 99 -11.02 10.61 8.27
N PRO A 100 -10.61 11.43 9.25
CA PRO A 100 -11.31 11.46 10.54
C PRO A 100 -12.81 11.83 10.35
N PRO A 101 -13.73 11.26 11.16
CA PRO A 101 -13.47 10.45 12.37
C PRO A 101 -13.17 8.96 12.07
N ASP A 102 -13.59 8.40 10.92
CA ASP A 102 -13.51 6.97 10.61
C ASP A 102 -12.07 6.45 10.63
N HIS A 103 -11.13 7.19 10.02
CA HIS A 103 -9.71 6.88 10.12
C HIS A 103 -9.23 6.74 11.57
N SER A 104 -9.60 7.68 12.43
CA SER A 104 -9.14 7.69 13.82
C SER A 104 -9.69 6.50 14.60
N ARG A 105 -10.95 6.15 14.34
CA ARG A 105 -11.62 5.00 14.94
C ARG A 105 -10.93 3.69 14.55
N ILE A 106 -10.82 3.42 13.26
CA ILE A 106 -10.23 2.17 12.76
C ILE A 106 -8.76 2.07 13.18
N ARG A 107 -7.98 3.16 13.06
CA ARG A 107 -6.59 3.18 13.48
C ARG A 107 -6.41 2.83 14.96
N LYS A 108 -7.28 3.32 15.83
CA LYS A 108 -7.26 3.00 17.27
C LYS A 108 -7.45 1.50 17.50
N LEU A 109 -8.43 0.89 16.83
CA LEU A 109 -8.70 -0.55 16.90
C LEU A 109 -7.52 -1.38 16.35
N VAL A 110 -6.96 -1.00 15.20
CA VAL A 110 -5.80 -1.68 14.60
C VAL A 110 -4.56 -1.61 15.52
N GLN A 111 -4.37 -0.53 16.27
CA GLN A 111 -3.24 -0.39 17.19
C GLN A 111 -3.22 -1.45 18.29
N TYR A 112 -4.35 -2.06 18.66
CA TYR A 112 -4.38 -3.19 19.62
C TYR A 112 -3.61 -4.42 19.11
N GLY A 113 -3.53 -4.60 17.79
CA GLY A 113 -2.72 -5.65 17.16
C GLY A 113 -1.21 -5.37 17.19
N PHE A 114 -0.78 -4.08 17.30
CA PHE A 114 0.61 -3.64 17.22
C PHE A 114 1.19 -3.27 18.59
N THR A 115 1.02 -4.12 19.59
CA THR A 115 1.64 -3.88 20.92
C THR A 115 3.14 -4.15 20.87
N ASN A 116 3.93 -3.41 21.69
CA ASN A 116 5.38 -3.66 21.80
C ASN A 116 5.67 -5.12 22.15
N ARG A 117 4.87 -5.73 23.06
CA ARG A 117 5.01 -7.13 23.42
C ARG A 117 4.85 -8.07 22.22
N TYR A 118 3.83 -7.82 21.39
CA TYR A 118 3.61 -8.62 20.19
C TYR A 118 4.75 -8.44 19.18
N ILE A 119 5.14 -7.20 18.89
CA ILE A 119 6.25 -6.92 17.96
C ILE A 119 7.55 -7.61 18.44
N THR A 120 7.90 -7.50 19.74
CA THR A 120 9.07 -8.19 20.27
C THR A 120 8.95 -9.71 20.17
N SER A 121 7.75 -10.27 20.30
CA SER A 121 7.53 -11.73 20.16
C SER A 121 7.75 -12.26 18.74
N LEU A 122 7.78 -11.38 17.72
CA LEU A 122 8.08 -11.78 16.33
C LEU A 122 9.58 -11.97 16.06
N GLU A 123 10.47 -11.48 16.92
CA GLU A 123 11.92 -11.53 16.69
C GLU A 123 12.46 -12.94 16.39
N PRO A 124 12.09 -14.01 17.13
CA PRO A 124 12.54 -15.37 16.83
C PRO A 124 12.04 -15.87 15.47
N GLU A 125 10.82 -15.47 15.06
CA GLU A 125 10.27 -15.83 13.77
C GLU A 125 10.96 -15.09 12.63
N ILE A 126 11.18 -13.79 12.79
CA ILE A 126 11.93 -12.99 11.82
C ILE A 126 13.32 -13.58 11.60
N LYS A 127 13.99 -13.97 12.68
CA LYS A 127 15.31 -14.61 12.59
C LYS A 127 15.25 -15.91 11.80
N ARG A 128 14.26 -16.79 12.05
CA ARG A 128 14.07 -18.02 11.27
C ARG A 128 13.84 -17.76 9.79
N VAL A 129 13.06 -16.74 9.47
CA VAL A 129 12.81 -16.34 8.06
C VAL A 129 14.11 -15.84 7.41
N VAL A 130 14.89 -15.02 8.11
CA VAL A 130 16.21 -14.54 7.62
C VAL A 130 17.14 -15.72 7.39
N ASP A 131 17.29 -16.61 8.38
CA ASP A 131 18.15 -17.79 8.28
C ASP A 131 17.73 -18.65 7.08
N GLY A 132 16.41 -18.87 6.87
CA GLY A 132 15.89 -19.62 5.73
C GLY A 132 16.13 -18.95 4.37
N CYS A 133 16.14 -17.62 4.28
CA CYS A 133 16.54 -16.92 3.07
C CYS A 133 18.06 -17.06 2.82
N LEU A 134 18.86 -16.93 3.86
CA LEU A 134 20.32 -17.05 3.76
C LEU A 134 20.76 -18.48 3.41
N ASP A 135 20.09 -19.50 3.93
CA ASP A 135 20.38 -20.89 3.61
C ASP A 135 20.19 -21.21 2.11
N LYS A 136 19.21 -20.56 1.46
CA LYS A 136 18.98 -20.73 0.01
C LYS A 136 20.14 -20.20 -0.84
N ILE A 137 20.87 -19.18 -0.37
CA ILE A 137 21.94 -18.51 -1.11
C ILE A 137 23.35 -18.91 -0.64
N HIS A 138 23.47 -19.60 0.51
CA HIS A 138 24.74 -19.89 1.18
C HIS A 138 25.77 -20.58 0.28
N ASN A 139 25.34 -21.46 -0.62
CA ASN A 139 26.23 -22.22 -1.50
C ASN A 139 26.27 -21.68 -2.94
N GLN A 140 25.74 -20.48 -3.19
CA GLN A 140 25.76 -19.86 -4.51
C GLN A 140 27.02 -19.02 -4.67
N GLU A 141 27.65 -19.07 -5.85
CA GLU A 141 28.79 -18.20 -6.18
C GLU A 141 28.40 -16.71 -6.24
N SER A 142 27.16 -16.43 -6.63
CA SER A 142 26.55 -15.10 -6.67
C SER A 142 25.06 -15.21 -6.43
N PHE A 143 24.46 -14.17 -5.86
CA PHE A 143 23.02 -14.08 -5.62
C PHE A 143 22.53 -12.65 -5.88
N ASP A 144 21.25 -12.51 -6.13
CA ASP A 144 20.59 -11.21 -6.24
C ASP A 144 20.00 -10.81 -4.88
N LEU A 145 20.60 -9.80 -4.25
CA LEU A 145 20.16 -9.33 -2.93
C LEU A 145 18.68 -8.93 -2.90
N ILE A 146 18.16 -8.39 -3.99
CA ILE A 146 16.76 -7.96 -4.07
C ILE A 146 15.83 -9.16 -4.21
N GLU A 147 16.12 -10.04 -5.20
CA GLU A 147 15.24 -11.17 -5.49
C GLU A 147 15.32 -12.26 -4.42
N ASP A 148 16.52 -12.53 -3.90
CA ASP A 148 16.74 -13.66 -2.99
C ASP A 148 16.53 -13.32 -1.51
N LEU A 149 16.57 -12.01 -1.13
CA LEU A 149 16.44 -11.60 0.28
C LEU A 149 15.46 -10.44 0.49
N ALA A 150 15.67 -9.30 -0.18
CA ALA A 150 14.95 -8.07 0.17
C ALA A 150 13.45 -8.11 -0.17
N LYS A 151 13.05 -8.85 -1.21
CA LYS A 151 11.64 -9.05 -1.58
C LYS A 151 10.96 -10.13 -0.74
N PRO A 152 11.49 -11.38 -0.62
CA PRO A 152 10.79 -12.44 0.09
C PRO A 152 10.71 -12.17 1.60
N LEU A 153 11.73 -11.61 2.22
CA LEU A 153 11.79 -11.43 3.67
C LEU A 153 10.58 -10.66 4.24
N PRO A 154 10.25 -9.44 3.80
CA PRO A 154 9.09 -8.71 4.33
C PRO A 154 7.76 -9.42 4.07
N ALA A 155 7.59 -10.00 2.89
CA ALA A 155 6.35 -10.69 2.52
C ALA A 155 6.10 -11.91 3.42
N ILE A 156 7.13 -12.74 3.64
CA ILE A 156 7.05 -13.90 4.52
C ILE A 156 6.80 -13.46 5.97
N VAL A 157 7.51 -12.45 6.47
CA VAL A 157 7.30 -11.93 7.84
C VAL A 157 5.87 -11.43 8.03
N ILE A 158 5.31 -10.68 7.08
CA ILE A 158 3.91 -10.22 7.14
C ILE A 158 2.94 -11.41 7.11
N ALA A 159 3.16 -12.38 6.22
CA ALA A 159 2.33 -13.58 6.15
C ALA A 159 2.33 -14.36 7.47
N LYS A 160 3.51 -14.57 8.07
CA LYS A 160 3.66 -15.21 9.39
C LYS A 160 3.00 -14.42 10.50
N MET A 161 3.17 -13.09 10.51
CA MET A 161 2.51 -12.20 11.46
C MET A 161 0.97 -12.34 11.39
N MET A 162 0.43 -12.49 10.19
CA MET A 162 -1.00 -12.71 9.95
C MET A 162 -1.46 -14.15 10.22
N GLY A 163 -0.53 -15.05 10.55
CA GLY A 163 -0.83 -16.47 10.80
C GLY A 163 -1.24 -17.23 9.56
N LEU A 164 -0.67 -16.88 8.39
CA LEU A 164 -0.92 -17.62 7.16
C LEU A 164 -0.18 -18.97 7.18
N PRO A 165 -0.78 -20.04 6.63
CA PRO A 165 -0.13 -21.33 6.50
C PRO A 165 1.07 -21.27 5.54
N ASP A 166 2.05 -22.16 5.76
CA ASP A 166 3.29 -22.19 4.98
C ASP A 166 3.06 -22.47 3.50
N GLU A 167 2.09 -23.28 3.20
CA GLU A 167 1.66 -23.62 1.84
C GLU A 167 1.15 -22.42 1.04
N ASP A 168 0.71 -21.35 1.69
CA ASP A 168 0.16 -20.16 1.04
C ASP A 168 1.21 -19.05 0.85
N LEU A 169 2.43 -19.19 1.40
CA LEU A 169 3.45 -18.14 1.40
C LEU A 169 3.86 -17.71 -0.02
N ASP A 170 4.11 -18.66 -0.90
CA ASP A 170 4.51 -18.36 -2.28
C ASP A 170 3.38 -17.64 -3.03
N GLN A 171 2.15 -18.07 -2.84
CA GLN A 171 0.99 -17.43 -3.46
C GLN A 171 0.77 -16.02 -2.92
N PHE A 172 0.91 -15.83 -1.61
CA PHE A 172 0.81 -14.51 -0.98
C PHE A 172 1.91 -13.57 -1.48
N GLN A 173 3.14 -14.07 -1.62
CA GLN A 173 4.25 -13.29 -2.18
C GLN A 173 3.95 -12.85 -3.62
N ASN A 174 3.50 -13.78 -4.48
CA ASN A 174 3.14 -13.47 -5.86
C ASN A 174 2.05 -12.39 -5.95
N TRP A 175 0.99 -12.50 -5.17
CA TRP A 175 -0.05 -11.48 -5.13
C TRP A 175 0.47 -10.14 -4.61
N SER A 176 1.37 -10.14 -3.64
CA SER A 176 1.97 -8.91 -3.10
C SER A 176 2.84 -8.21 -4.16
N GLU A 177 3.62 -8.96 -4.93
CA GLU A 177 4.42 -8.43 -6.03
C GLU A 177 3.53 -7.86 -7.14
N ASP A 178 2.51 -8.61 -7.56
CA ASP A 178 1.56 -8.17 -8.58
C ASP A 178 0.76 -6.94 -8.16
N LEU A 179 0.40 -6.83 -6.88
CA LEU A 179 -0.24 -5.65 -6.34
C LEU A 179 0.64 -4.40 -6.51
N LEU A 180 1.93 -4.53 -6.23
CA LEU A 180 2.87 -3.40 -6.25
C LEU A 180 3.15 -2.85 -7.66
N VAL A 181 3.04 -3.66 -8.72
CA VAL A 181 3.28 -3.15 -10.09
C VAL A 181 2.27 -2.08 -10.50
N GLY A 182 1.05 -2.11 -9.96
CA GLY A 182 0.02 -1.09 -10.20
C GLY A 182 0.20 0.20 -9.39
N VAL A 183 1.02 0.18 -8.34
CA VAL A 183 1.26 1.34 -7.46
C VAL A 183 2.23 2.34 -8.09
N GLY A 184 2.95 1.97 -9.15
CA GLY A 184 3.97 2.80 -9.81
C GLY A 184 3.48 4.16 -10.36
N GLY A 185 2.18 4.38 -10.48
CA GLY A 185 1.57 5.67 -10.81
C GLY A 185 1.77 6.05 -12.28
N ILE A 186 2.57 7.08 -12.54
CA ILE A 186 2.78 7.62 -13.88
C ILE A 186 3.59 6.63 -14.73
N GLY A 187 3.02 6.23 -15.88
CA GLY A 187 3.71 5.31 -16.80
C GLY A 187 3.36 3.84 -16.62
N THR A 188 2.54 3.48 -15.63
CA THR A 188 2.05 2.10 -15.46
C THR A 188 1.24 1.65 -16.67
N SER A 189 1.56 0.46 -17.19
CA SER A 189 0.85 -0.09 -18.36
C SER A 189 -0.58 -0.52 -18.00
N LYS A 190 -1.47 -0.64 -19.01
CA LYS A 190 -2.81 -1.17 -18.77
C LYS A 190 -2.81 -2.61 -18.27
N GLU A 191 -1.81 -3.39 -18.69
CA GLU A 191 -1.62 -4.77 -18.26
C GLU A 191 -1.20 -4.83 -16.78
N ASP A 192 -0.27 -3.98 -16.35
CA ASP A 192 0.14 -3.88 -14.96
C ASP A 192 -1.01 -3.42 -14.05
N ILE A 193 -1.82 -2.46 -14.50
CA ILE A 193 -3.03 -2.02 -13.79
C ILE A 193 -4.01 -3.18 -13.64
N LYS A 194 -4.20 -3.97 -14.71
CA LYS A 194 -5.07 -5.15 -14.65
C LYS A 194 -4.52 -6.20 -13.69
N ARG A 195 -3.22 -6.54 -13.79
CA ARG A 195 -2.53 -7.52 -12.95
C ARG A 195 -2.62 -7.16 -11.48
N SER A 196 -2.34 -5.90 -11.16
CA SER A 196 -2.48 -5.38 -9.80
C SER A 196 -3.93 -5.44 -9.29
N GLY A 197 -4.91 -5.11 -10.12
CA GLY A 197 -6.32 -5.25 -9.75
C GLY A 197 -6.75 -6.69 -9.52
N ASP A 198 -6.29 -7.63 -10.33
CA ASP A 198 -6.58 -9.06 -10.16
C ASP A 198 -5.96 -9.61 -8.86
N ALA A 199 -4.71 -9.22 -8.56
CA ALA A 199 -4.02 -9.58 -7.32
C ALA A 199 -4.71 -9.00 -6.08
N TYR A 200 -5.14 -7.73 -6.16
CA TYR A 200 -5.90 -7.08 -5.10
C TYR A 200 -7.21 -7.84 -4.78
N GLU A 201 -7.99 -8.17 -5.80
CA GLU A 201 -9.23 -8.94 -5.63
C GLU A 201 -8.97 -10.33 -5.05
N ALA A 202 -7.88 -10.99 -5.46
CA ALA A 202 -7.49 -12.29 -4.93
C ALA A 202 -7.13 -12.22 -3.44
N LEU A 203 -6.35 -11.21 -3.03
CA LEU A 203 -6.01 -10.97 -1.63
C LEU A 203 -7.25 -10.70 -0.77
N ILE A 204 -8.18 -9.85 -1.24
CA ILE A 204 -9.43 -9.59 -0.51
C ILE A 204 -10.22 -10.88 -0.29
N ARG A 205 -10.43 -11.70 -1.35
CA ARG A 205 -11.14 -12.98 -1.24
C ARG A 205 -10.44 -13.97 -0.32
N TYR A 206 -9.12 -13.98 -0.32
CA TYR A 206 -8.32 -14.82 0.53
C TYR A 206 -8.46 -14.44 2.01
N PHE A 207 -8.28 -13.16 2.34
CA PHE A 207 -8.43 -12.70 3.72
C PHE A 207 -9.86 -12.78 4.23
N GLU A 208 -10.86 -12.50 3.41
CA GLU A 208 -12.26 -12.68 3.77
C GLU A 208 -12.53 -14.11 4.25
N LYS A 209 -12.05 -15.13 3.52
CA LYS A 209 -12.21 -16.53 3.93
C LYS A 209 -11.54 -16.82 5.27
N ILE A 210 -10.31 -16.32 5.49
CA ILE A 210 -9.58 -16.52 6.74
C ILE A 210 -10.32 -15.86 7.90
N ILE A 211 -10.76 -14.61 7.76
CA ILE A 211 -11.45 -13.86 8.80
C ILE A 211 -12.77 -14.56 9.17
N ILE A 212 -13.54 -14.99 8.17
CA ILE A 212 -14.80 -15.72 8.41
C ILE A 212 -14.55 -17.04 9.16
N ALA A 213 -13.54 -17.80 8.74
CA ALA A 213 -13.20 -19.08 9.36
C ALA A 213 -12.71 -18.92 10.82
N ARG A 214 -12.12 -17.76 11.16
CA ARG A 214 -11.56 -17.48 12.50
C ARG A 214 -12.49 -16.70 13.42
N LYS A 215 -13.70 -16.36 12.97
CA LYS A 215 -14.63 -15.52 13.72
C LYS A 215 -14.92 -16.05 15.13
N ASP A 216 -15.12 -17.35 15.25
CA ASP A 216 -15.48 -18.01 16.52
C ASP A 216 -14.26 -18.55 17.28
N SER A 217 -13.10 -18.61 16.63
CA SER A 217 -11.82 -19.04 17.22
C SER A 217 -10.65 -18.23 16.64
N PRO A 218 -10.50 -16.98 17.07
CA PRO A 218 -9.62 -16.00 16.40
C PRO A 218 -8.13 -16.32 16.37
N GLY A 219 -7.61 -17.07 17.33
CA GLY A 219 -6.17 -17.30 17.48
C GLY A 219 -5.42 -16.11 18.09
N ASP A 220 -4.07 -16.28 18.20
CA ASP A 220 -3.18 -15.29 18.83
C ASP A 220 -2.37 -14.47 17.83
N ASP A 221 -2.54 -14.71 16.52
CA ASP A 221 -1.90 -13.95 15.46
C ASP A 221 -2.52 -12.55 15.27
N PHE A 222 -1.99 -11.78 14.33
CA PHE A 222 -2.45 -10.41 14.10
C PHE A 222 -3.92 -10.34 13.66
N ILE A 223 -4.37 -11.24 12.78
CA ILE A 223 -5.79 -11.31 12.36
C ILE A 223 -6.67 -11.65 13.56
N GLY A 224 -6.27 -12.62 14.39
CA GLY A 224 -6.98 -12.96 15.61
C GLY A 224 -7.10 -11.79 16.59
N LYS A 225 -6.04 -10.99 16.72
CA LYS A 225 -6.08 -9.76 17.52
C LYS A 225 -7.02 -8.70 16.96
N LEU A 226 -7.07 -8.54 15.64
CA LEU A 226 -8.01 -7.62 15.00
C LEU A 226 -9.47 -8.05 15.20
N ILE A 227 -9.75 -9.34 15.09
CA ILE A 227 -11.10 -9.89 15.34
C ILE A 227 -11.55 -9.65 16.80
N GLN A 228 -10.60 -9.71 17.75
CA GLN A 228 -10.86 -9.48 19.16
C GLN A 228 -10.81 -8.01 19.59
N ALA A 229 -10.27 -7.13 18.75
CA ALA A 229 -10.11 -5.72 19.07
C ALA A 229 -11.47 -5.06 19.31
N GLU A 230 -11.60 -4.44 20.48
CA GLU A 230 -12.79 -3.71 20.90
C GLU A 230 -12.39 -2.45 21.68
N GLU A 231 -13.03 -1.36 21.39
CA GLU A 231 -12.85 -0.08 22.06
C GLU A 231 -14.21 0.55 22.34
N GLU A 232 -14.55 0.75 23.63
CA GLU A 232 -15.81 1.37 24.05
C GLU A 232 -17.06 0.70 23.43
N GLY A 233 -17.02 -0.63 23.21
CA GLY A 233 -18.09 -1.39 22.58
C GLY A 233 -18.09 -1.36 21.05
N ASP A 234 -17.13 -0.68 20.43
CA ASP A 234 -16.95 -0.66 18.97
C ASP A 234 -15.91 -1.70 18.52
N LYS A 235 -16.17 -2.34 17.39
CA LYS A 235 -15.33 -3.39 16.79
C LYS A 235 -15.15 -3.14 15.31
N LEU A 236 -14.07 -3.69 14.75
CA LEU A 236 -13.92 -3.75 13.29
C LEU A 236 -14.98 -4.68 12.69
N ASN A 237 -15.68 -4.21 11.68
CA ASN A 237 -16.47 -5.09 10.86
C ASN A 237 -15.59 -5.82 9.84
N ILE A 238 -16.12 -6.89 9.22
CA ILE A 238 -15.33 -7.74 8.32
C ILE A 238 -14.72 -6.96 7.14
N LYS A 239 -15.42 -5.94 6.63
CA LYS A 239 -14.95 -5.12 5.51
C LYS A 239 -13.86 -4.12 5.89
N GLU A 240 -13.75 -3.81 7.17
CA GLU A 240 -12.71 -2.94 7.73
C GLU A 240 -11.42 -3.71 8.06
N MET A 241 -11.45 -5.05 8.02
CA MET A 241 -10.31 -5.92 8.34
C MET A 241 -9.46 -6.29 7.11
N TYR A 242 -9.97 -6.08 5.87
CA TYR A 242 -9.27 -6.37 4.62
C TYR A 242 -9.22 -5.22 3.62
#